data_b7f1fa8fc39caa1adb536447aac9c312
#
_entry.id   b7f1fa8fc39caa1adb536447aac9c312
#
_cell.length_a   1.000
_cell.length_b   1.000
_cell.length_c   1.000
_cell.angle_alpha   90.00
_cell.angle_beta   90.00
_cell.angle_gamma   90.00
#
_symmetry.space_group_name_H-M   'P 1'
#
loop_
_entity.id
_entity.type
_entity.pdbx_description
1 polymer ?
#
loop_
_entity_poly.entity_id
_entity_poly.type
_entity_poly.pdbx_seq_one_letter_code
_entity_poly.pdbx_strand_id
1 'polypeptide(L)'
;IAPEPGAVAPKPASLTPQTGAKPLGFKVNYVYRPGGQGPLKPLVDGSALRSGDHYKIQFTPAENSYVYIFQVDSGKAIYRLFPMTEFGGVKVNNLNPARAGVTYHLPAKDKSFQLDNNVGSESILFLAFRQPNQALEQQYEDLVKARLSQNAPKADQLQTAINSNFKTRGLAAIVDDPEKKTATVPWTPTESFAVPVQRLDNLCADCISMITFDHR
;
A
#
# COMPACT_ATOMS: atom_id res chain seq x y z
N ILE A 1 -28.07 -23.08 -45.56
CA ILE A 1 -26.87 -22.41 -45.00
C ILE A 1 -26.98 -22.57 -43.48
N ALA A 2 -26.13 -23.45 -42.92
CA ALA A 2 -26.06 -23.69 -41.48
C ALA A 2 -25.21 -22.61 -40.81
N PRO A 3 -25.50 -22.16 -39.57
CA PRO A 3 -24.65 -21.20 -38.87
C PRO A 3 -23.40 -21.87 -38.33
N GLU A 4 -22.26 -21.17 -38.46
CA GLU A 4 -20.96 -21.57 -37.90
C GLU A 4 -20.98 -21.65 -36.35
N PRO A 5 -20.21 -22.56 -35.74
CA PRO A 5 -20.16 -22.69 -34.28
C PRO A 5 -19.34 -21.54 -33.70
N GLY A 6 -19.93 -20.89 -32.71
CA GLY A 6 -19.39 -19.69 -32.02
C GLY A 6 -18.01 -19.90 -31.43
N ALA A 7 -17.19 -18.87 -31.55
CA ALA A 7 -15.87 -18.77 -30.96
C ALA A 7 -15.97 -18.88 -29.43
N VAL A 8 -15.27 -19.88 -28.87
CA VAL A 8 -15.11 -20.05 -27.43
C VAL A 8 -14.23 -18.92 -26.89
N ALA A 9 -14.77 -18.13 -25.96
CA ALA A 9 -14.01 -17.13 -25.26
C ALA A 9 -12.78 -17.73 -24.55
N PRO A 10 -11.60 -17.08 -24.57
CA PRO A 10 -10.43 -17.61 -23.90
C PRO A 10 -10.68 -17.67 -22.39
N LYS A 11 -10.52 -18.87 -21.83
CA LYS A 11 -10.54 -19.13 -20.39
C LYS A 11 -9.48 -18.27 -19.71
N PRO A 12 -9.78 -17.54 -18.62
CA PRO A 12 -8.77 -16.76 -17.91
C PRO A 12 -7.64 -17.68 -17.47
N ALA A 13 -6.40 -17.29 -17.81
CA ALA A 13 -5.21 -18.01 -17.42
C ALA A 13 -5.18 -18.12 -15.90
N SER A 14 -5.27 -19.32 -15.38
CA SER A 14 -5.06 -19.64 -13.96
C SER A 14 -3.63 -19.30 -13.64
N LEU A 15 -3.39 -18.27 -12.81
CA LEU A 15 -2.09 -17.95 -12.25
C LEU A 15 -1.67 -19.14 -11.38
N THR A 16 -0.82 -19.99 -11.90
CA THR A 16 -0.18 -21.05 -11.11
C THR A 16 0.61 -20.38 -9.98
N PRO A 17 0.42 -20.74 -8.71
CA PRO A 17 1.26 -20.24 -7.62
C PRO A 17 2.72 -20.57 -7.94
N GLN A 18 3.62 -19.59 -7.96
CA GLN A 18 5.06 -19.84 -8.04
C GLN A 18 5.53 -20.41 -6.67
N THR A 19 5.24 -21.68 -6.43
CA THR A 19 5.75 -22.44 -5.31
C THR A 19 7.29 -22.55 -5.46
N GLY A 20 8.04 -21.85 -4.60
CA GLY A 20 9.49 -21.91 -4.54
C GLY A 20 10.26 -20.61 -4.74
N ALA A 21 9.63 -19.51 -5.10
CA ALA A 21 10.32 -18.22 -5.20
C ALA A 21 10.65 -17.69 -3.78
N LYS A 22 11.92 -17.28 -3.59
CA LYS A 22 12.35 -16.64 -2.33
C LYS A 22 11.45 -15.43 -2.01
N PRO A 23 11.02 -15.23 -0.75
CA PRO A 23 10.27 -14.04 -0.37
C PRO A 23 10.98 -12.74 -0.72
N LEU A 24 10.23 -11.68 -0.99
CA LEU A 24 10.75 -10.33 -1.17
C LEU A 24 11.07 -9.71 0.19
N GLY A 25 12.16 -8.92 0.24
CA GLY A 25 12.61 -8.22 1.43
C GLY A 25 12.55 -6.70 1.27
N PHE A 26 12.17 -6.02 2.35
CA PHE A 26 12.09 -4.56 2.42
C PHE A 26 12.56 -4.05 3.78
N LYS A 27 13.22 -2.89 3.79
CA LYS A 27 13.23 -2.03 4.98
C LYS A 27 11.98 -1.18 4.91
N VAL A 28 11.25 -1.06 6.02
CA VAL A 28 10.01 -0.29 6.09
C VAL A 28 9.98 0.54 7.36
N ASN A 29 9.34 1.70 7.28
CA ASN A 29 9.03 2.52 8.45
C ASN A 29 7.64 3.13 8.25
N TYR A 30 6.78 2.92 9.23
CA TYR A 30 5.50 3.58 9.35
C TYR A 30 5.57 4.49 10.55
N VAL A 31 5.30 5.77 10.35
CA VAL A 31 5.43 6.78 11.42
C VAL A 31 4.27 7.76 11.37
N TYR A 32 3.93 8.33 12.51
CA TYR A 32 2.92 9.38 12.60
C TYR A 32 3.32 10.48 13.56
N ARG A 33 2.68 11.65 13.41
CA ARG A 33 2.82 12.81 14.31
C ARG A 33 1.45 13.32 14.70
N PRO A 34 1.14 13.42 16.00
CA PRO A 34 -0.09 14.03 16.48
C PRO A 34 -0.23 15.47 15.97
N GLY A 35 -1.33 15.77 15.27
CA GLY A 35 -1.58 17.08 14.67
C GLY A 35 -0.52 17.57 13.68
N GLY A 36 0.31 16.67 13.15
CA GLY A 36 1.38 16.99 12.21
C GLY A 36 2.61 17.70 12.81
N GLN A 37 2.60 18.09 14.08
CA GLN A 37 3.64 18.88 14.74
C GLN A 37 4.18 18.26 16.04
N GLY A 38 3.49 17.27 16.58
CA GLY A 38 3.89 16.55 17.78
C GLY A 38 5.16 15.71 17.58
N PRO A 39 5.59 14.96 18.61
CA PRO A 39 6.73 14.05 18.49
C PRO A 39 6.43 12.95 17.45
N LEU A 40 7.46 12.59 16.68
CA LEU A 40 7.34 11.45 15.77
C LEU A 40 7.19 10.15 16.57
N LYS A 41 6.23 9.33 16.18
CA LYS A 41 5.93 8.03 16.81
C LYS A 41 5.89 6.94 15.75
N PRO A 42 6.27 5.70 16.10
CA PRO A 42 6.04 4.56 15.21
C PRO A 42 4.53 4.33 15.07
N LEU A 43 4.09 4.06 13.84
CA LEU A 43 2.75 3.58 13.54
C LEU A 43 2.83 2.06 13.40
N VAL A 44 2.30 1.36 14.37
CA VAL A 44 2.31 -0.10 14.46
C VAL A 44 0.89 -0.63 14.58
N ASP A 45 0.73 -1.94 14.45
CA ASP A 45 -0.55 -2.59 14.65
C ASP A 45 -1.15 -2.25 16.02
N GLY A 46 -2.44 -1.89 16.05
CA GLY A 46 -3.13 -1.43 17.26
C GLY A 46 -2.83 0.00 17.71
N SER A 47 -2.07 0.80 16.95
CA SER A 47 -1.88 2.23 17.25
C SER A 47 -3.21 2.97 17.28
N ALA A 48 -3.30 4.03 18.11
CA ALA A 48 -4.46 4.92 18.16
C ALA A 48 -4.07 6.32 17.67
N LEU A 49 -4.70 6.76 16.60
CA LEU A 49 -4.53 8.08 15.99
C LEU A 49 -5.82 8.87 16.09
N ARG A 50 -5.73 10.17 15.88
CA ARG A 50 -6.87 11.10 15.89
C ARG A 50 -7.02 11.78 14.55
N SER A 51 -8.23 12.25 14.25
CA SER A 51 -8.48 13.15 13.13
C SER A 51 -7.50 14.33 13.17
N GLY A 52 -6.89 14.63 12.03
CA GLY A 52 -5.84 15.65 11.91
C GLY A 52 -4.43 15.17 12.23
N ASP A 53 -4.22 13.93 12.71
CA ASP A 53 -2.90 13.35 12.82
C ASP A 53 -2.32 13.08 11.44
N HIS A 54 -0.99 13.24 11.33
CA HIS A 54 -0.27 13.05 10.08
C HIS A 54 0.57 11.78 10.13
N TYR A 55 0.62 11.02 9.02
CA TYR A 55 1.47 9.83 8.93
C TYR A 55 2.27 9.80 7.63
N LYS A 56 3.33 9.02 7.64
CA LYS A 56 4.21 8.76 6.49
C LYS A 56 4.60 7.29 6.45
N ILE A 57 4.89 6.85 5.24
CA ILE A 57 5.45 5.53 4.98
C ILE A 57 6.78 5.72 4.26
N GLN A 58 7.80 4.99 4.69
CA GLN A 58 9.07 4.92 4.01
C GLN A 58 9.39 3.44 3.75
N PHE A 59 9.87 3.12 2.55
CA PHE A 59 10.33 1.77 2.28
C PHE A 59 11.51 1.74 1.32
N THR A 60 12.33 0.69 1.43
CA THR A 60 13.48 0.43 0.55
C THR A 60 13.47 -1.04 0.16
N PRO A 61 13.22 -1.39 -1.12
CA PRO A 61 13.26 -2.78 -1.56
C PRO A 61 14.69 -3.33 -1.59
N ALA A 62 14.85 -4.62 -1.26
CA ALA A 62 16.12 -5.33 -1.40
C ALA A 62 16.41 -5.75 -2.85
N GLU A 63 15.38 -5.91 -3.68
CA GLU A 63 15.44 -6.20 -5.11
C GLU A 63 14.38 -5.40 -5.88
N ASN A 64 14.54 -5.25 -7.20
CA ASN A 64 13.54 -4.58 -8.02
C ASN A 64 12.20 -5.32 -7.92
N SER A 65 11.12 -4.58 -7.65
CA SER A 65 9.81 -5.16 -7.42
C SER A 65 8.68 -4.20 -7.78
N TYR A 66 7.50 -4.76 -8.04
CA TYR A 66 6.26 -4.01 -8.22
C TYR A 66 5.54 -3.96 -6.88
N VAL A 67 5.55 -2.80 -6.26
CA VAL A 67 4.99 -2.55 -4.93
C VAL A 67 3.61 -1.92 -5.07
N TYR A 68 2.67 -2.33 -4.21
CA TYR A 68 1.34 -1.75 -4.11
C TYR A 68 1.01 -1.53 -2.64
N ILE A 69 0.75 -0.29 -2.27
CA ILE A 69 0.37 0.07 -0.90
C ILE A 69 -1.01 0.71 -0.95
N PHE A 70 -1.91 0.21 -0.13
CA PHE A 70 -3.28 0.70 -0.04
C PHE A 70 -3.61 1.07 1.40
N GLN A 71 -4.46 2.06 1.57
CA GLN A 71 -5.20 2.31 2.80
C GLN A 71 -6.64 1.84 2.60
N VAL A 72 -7.16 1.15 3.59
CA VAL A 72 -8.58 0.80 3.70
C VAL A 72 -9.13 1.52 4.92
N ASP A 73 -10.06 2.43 4.71
CA ASP A 73 -10.67 3.19 5.80
C ASP A 73 -11.76 2.43 6.55
N SER A 74 -12.34 3.04 7.57
CA SER A 74 -13.42 2.46 8.38
C SER A 74 -14.67 2.16 7.56
N GLY A 75 -14.96 2.93 6.51
CA GLY A 75 -16.03 2.71 5.54
C GLY A 75 -15.71 1.65 4.48
N LYS A 76 -14.54 1.00 4.57
CA LYS A 76 -14.01 0.04 3.61
C LYS A 76 -13.63 0.64 2.24
N ALA A 77 -13.55 1.97 2.14
CA ALA A 77 -13.03 2.61 0.95
C ALA A 77 -11.53 2.34 0.81
N ILE A 78 -11.09 2.09 -0.43
CA ILE A 78 -9.71 1.73 -0.75
C ILE A 78 -9.04 2.90 -1.44
N TYR A 79 -7.88 3.31 -0.94
CA TYR A 79 -7.04 4.36 -1.51
C TYR A 79 -5.65 3.80 -1.81
N ARG A 80 -5.15 4.01 -3.02
CA ARG A 80 -3.79 3.60 -3.38
C ARG A 80 -2.79 4.67 -2.96
N LEU A 81 -1.88 4.30 -2.07
CA LEU A 81 -0.80 5.15 -1.59
C LEU A 81 0.49 4.98 -2.39
N PHE A 82 0.66 3.81 -3.07
CA PHE A 82 1.74 3.52 -3.99
C PHE A 82 1.28 2.47 -5.02
N PRO A 83 1.62 2.60 -6.33
CA PRO A 83 2.30 3.74 -6.95
C PRO A 83 1.44 5.01 -6.97
N MET A 84 2.10 6.18 -7.03
CA MET A 84 1.45 7.49 -7.00
C MET A 84 2.26 8.48 -7.85
N THR A 85 1.59 9.22 -8.74
CA THR A 85 2.22 10.21 -9.62
C THR A 85 2.07 11.65 -9.14
N GLU A 86 1.07 11.90 -8.31
CA GLU A 86 0.72 13.23 -7.81
C GLU A 86 0.19 13.13 -6.38
N PHE A 87 0.48 14.12 -5.55
CA PHE A 87 -0.10 14.32 -4.23
C PHE A 87 -0.23 15.80 -3.90
N GLY A 88 -1.46 16.26 -3.59
CA GLY A 88 -1.71 17.66 -3.23
C GLY A 88 -1.27 18.66 -4.31
N GLY A 89 -1.48 18.35 -5.58
CA GLY A 89 -1.11 19.19 -6.73
C GLY A 89 0.38 19.17 -7.08
N VAL A 90 1.19 18.32 -6.41
CA VAL A 90 2.64 18.20 -6.68
C VAL A 90 2.95 16.85 -7.31
N LYS A 91 3.75 16.86 -8.39
CA LYS A 91 4.24 15.61 -9.00
C LYS A 91 5.19 14.88 -8.05
N VAL A 92 4.96 13.58 -7.87
CA VAL A 92 5.80 12.68 -7.09
C VAL A 92 6.24 11.50 -7.95
N ASN A 93 7.49 11.03 -7.75
CA ASN A 93 8.06 9.92 -8.53
C ASN A 93 7.96 8.58 -7.80
N ASN A 94 6.80 8.33 -7.22
CA ASN A 94 6.51 7.08 -6.53
C ASN A 94 5.93 6.05 -7.51
N LEU A 95 6.79 5.51 -8.40
CA LEU A 95 6.40 4.68 -9.53
C LEU A 95 6.95 3.25 -9.44
N ASN A 96 6.22 2.32 -10.03
CA ASN A 96 6.68 0.96 -10.29
C ASN A 96 7.50 0.87 -11.61
N PRO A 97 8.47 -0.06 -11.73
CA PRO A 97 8.99 -0.89 -10.64
C PRO A 97 9.78 -0.08 -9.60
N ALA A 98 9.58 -0.41 -8.31
CA ALA A 98 10.41 0.11 -7.24
C ALA A 98 11.80 -0.50 -7.33
N ARG A 99 12.85 0.33 -7.35
CA ARG A 99 14.23 -0.07 -7.60
C ARG A 99 14.93 -0.51 -6.31
N ALA A 100 15.72 -1.57 -6.39
CA ALA A 100 16.55 -2.08 -5.30
C ALA A 100 17.41 -0.97 -4.69
N GLY A 101 17.44 -0.89 -3.36
CA GLY A 101 18.25 0.07 -2.61
C GLY A 101 17.76 1.53 -2.66
N VAL A 102 16.74 1.85 -3.46
CA VAL A 102 16.16 3.19 -3.50
C VAL A 102 15.11 3.34 -2.39
N THR A 103 15.23 4.40 -1.61
CA THR A 103 14.25 4.71 -0.55
C THR A 103 13.11 5.56 -1.10
N TYR A 104 11.90 5.06 -0.97
CA TYR A 104 10.66 5.73 -1.33
C TYR A 104 10.01 6.35 -0.10
N HIS A 105 9.47 7.56 -0.27
CA HIS A 105 8.78 8.31 0.77
C HIS A 105 7.35 8.60 0.34
N LEU A 106 6.37 8.21 1.14
CA LEU A 106 4.96 8.40 0.84
C LEU A 106 4.32 9.37 1.85
N PRO A 107 3.56 10.35 1.34
CA PRO A 107 3.26 10.61 -0.08
C PRO A 107 4.45 11.23 -0.85
N ALA A 108 5.33 11.95 -0.17
CA ALA A 108 6.55 12.54 -0.72
C ALA A 108 7.58 12.80 0.40
N LYS A 109 8.80 13.19 0.03
CA LYS A 109 9.90 13.39 0.97
C LYS A 109 9.57 14.45 2.05
N ASP A 110 8.85 15.51 1.68
CA ASP A 110 8.50 16.65 2.51
C ASP A 110 6.98 16.79 2.77
N LYS A 111 6.19 15.77 2.47
CA LYS A 111 4.75 15.73 2.66
C LYS A 111 4.35 14.55 3.54
N SER A 112 3.18 14.64 4.15
CA SER A 112 2.55 13.58 4.95
C SER A 112 1.09 13.41 4.55
N PHE A 113 0.55 12.22 4.73
CA PHE A 113 -0.90 12.02 4.71
C PHE A 113 -1.48 12.60 5.99
N GLN A 114 -2.71 13.08 5.93
CA GLN A 114 -3.47 13.56 7.09
C GLN A 114 -4.74 12.72 7.20
N LEU A 115 -5.05 12.28 8.42
CA LEU A 115 -6.32 11.61 8.71
C LEU A 115 -7.46 12.63 8.66
N ASP A 116 -8.54 12.23 8.01
CA ASP A 116 -9.77 13.01 7.89
C ASP A 116 -10.64 12.92 9.18
N ASN A 117 -11.96 13.06 9.05
CA ASN A 117 -12.89 12.95 10.18
C ASN A 117 -13.67 11.63 10.20
N ASN A 118 -13.34 10.67 9.34
CA ASN A 118 -13.99 9.36 9.27
C ASN A 118 -13.35 8.39 10.27
N VAL A 119 -13.80 8.46 11.51
CA VAL A 119 -13.26 7.64 12.60
C VAL A 119 -13.60 6.14 12.45
N GLY A 120 -12.78 5.29 13.03
CA GLY A 120 -12.97 3.85 13.07
C GLY A 120 -11.69 3.08 12.80
N SER A 121 -11.80 1.80 12.48
CA SER A 121 -10.63 0.94 12.20
C SER A 121 -10.14 1.14 10.78
N GLU A 122 -8.87 1.47 10.62
CA GLU A 122 -8.18 1.64 9.34
C GLU A 122 -7.03 0.67 9.19
N SER A 123 -6.69 0.33 7.96
CA SER A 123 -5.59 -0.57 7.68
C SER A 123 -4.72 -0.05 6.55
N ILE A 124 -3.40 -0.22 6.67
CA ILE A 124 -2.44 -0.03 5.59
C ILE A 124 -1.94 -1.40 5.15
N LEU A 125 -2.07 -1.66 3.87
CA LEU A 125 -1.78 -2.94 3.22
C LEU A 125 -0.58 -2.79 2.30
N PHE A 126 0.44 -3.65 2.43
CA PHE A 126 1.65 -3.65 1.61
C PHE A 126 1.74 -4.98 0.85
N LEU A 127 1.75 -4.90 -0.47
CA LEU A 127 1.93 -6.04 -1.39
C LEU A 127 3.13 -5.77 -2.29
N ALA A 128 3.84 -6.81 -2.69
CA ALA A 128 4.87 -6.69 -3.70
C ALA A 128 5.02 -7.95 -4.55
N PHE A 129 5.42 -7.75 -5.79
CA PHE A 129 5.56 -8.79 -6.80
C PHE A 129 6.81 -8.55 -7.65
N ARG A 130 7.39 -9.62 -8.25
CA ARG A 130 8.49 -9.51 -9.21
C ARG A 130 8.04 -9.08 -10.60
N GLN A 131 6.75 -9.24 -10.89
CA GLN A 131 6.10 -8.82 -12.12
C GLN A 131 4.90 -7.91 -11.80
N PRO A 132 4.46 -7.05 -12.72
CA PRO A 132 3.29 -6.21 -12.49
C PRO A 132 2.05 -7.08 -12.24
N ASN A 133 1.25 -6.71 -11.26
CA ASN A 133 -0.05 -7.34 -11.02
C ASN A 133 -1.12 -6.59 -11.84
N GLN A 134 -1.17 -6.91 -13.14
CA GLN A 134 -2.08 -6.25 -14.08
C GLN A 134 -3.55 -6.34 -13.65
N ALA A 135 -3.94 -7.46 -13.04
CA ALA A 135 -5.32 -7.65 -12.58
C ALA A 135 -5.67 -6.67 -11.45
N LEU A 136 -4.77 -6.50 -10.47
CA LEU A 136 -4.96 -5.55 -9.37
C LEU A 136 -4.92 -4.09 -9.87
N GLU A 137 -4.01 -3.77 -10.79
CA GLU A 137 -3.92 -2.45 -11.41
C GLU A 137 -5.22 -2.10 -12.13
N GLN A 138 -5.71 -3.00 -12.99
CA GLN A 138 -6.95 -2.79 -13.76
C GLN A 138 -8.17 -2.66 -12.84
N GLN A 139 -8.29 -3.54 -11.81
CA GLN A 139 -9.40 -3.45 -10.86
C GLN A 139 -9.42 -2.12 -10.12
N TYR A 140 -8.25 -1.61 -9.72
CA TYR A 140 -8.18 -0.33 -9.04
C TYR A 140 -8.46 0.85 -9.97
N GLU A 141 -7.98 0.82 -11.21
CA GLU A 141 -8.31 1.84 -12.21
C GLU A 141 -9.80 1.88 -12.51
N ASP A 142 -10.45 0.72 -12.64
CA ASP A 142 -11.89 0.63 -12.86
C ASP A 142 -12.68 1.15 -11.67
N LEU A 143 -12.20 0.90 -10.44
CA LEU A 143 -12.77 1.49 -9.22
C LEU A 143 -12.67 3.03 -9.24
N VAL A 144 -11.52 3.58 -9.60
CA VAL A 144 -11.34 5.04 -9.71
C VAL A 144 -12.26 5.62 -10.79
N LYS A 145 -12.37 4.99 -11.96
CA LYS A 145 -13.29 5.41 -13.04
C LYS A 145 -14.75 5.38 -12.57
N ALA A 146 -15.18 4.33 -11.85
CA ALA A 146 -16.52 4.22 -11.32
C ALA A 146 -16.84 5.34 -10.30
N ARG A 147 -15.88 5.69 -9.45
CA ARG A 147 -16.01 6.81 -8.50
C ARG A 147 -16.11 8.16 -9.22
N LEU A 148 -15.24 8.42 -10.19
CA LEU A 148 -15.25 9.67 -10.98
C LEU A 148 -16.54 9.83 -11.78
N SER A 149 -17.12 8.74 -12.29
CA SER A 149 -18.41 8.74 -12.99
C SER A 149 -19.63 8.68 -12.07
N GLN A 150 -19.41 8.75 -10.74
CA GLN A 150 -20.47 8.67 -9.71
C GLN A 150 -21.32 7.39 -9.81
N ASN A 151 -20.76 6.29 -10.33
CA ASN A 151 -21.41 5.00 -10.41
C ASN A 151 -21.19 4.22 -9.11
N ALA A 152 -21.93 4.58 -8.05
CA ALA A 152 -21.80 3.99 -6.73
C ALA A 152 -21.96 2.46 -6.73
N PRO A 153 -22.96 1.84 -7.37
CA PRO A 153 -23.10 0.37 -7.36
C PRO A 153 -21.88 -0.33 -7.95
N LYS A 154 -21.29 0.21 -9.03
CA LYS A 154 -20.09 -0.35 -9.66
C LYS A 154 -18.86 -0.16 -8.79
N ALA A 155 -18.73 1.00 -8.15
CA ALA A 155 -17.64 1.28 -7.22
C ALA A 155 -17.68 0.33 -6.02
N ASP A 156 -18.85 0.10 -5.42
CA ASP A 156 -19.02 -0.82 -4.28
C ASP A 156 -18.72 -2.27 -4.66
N GLN A 157 -19.15 -2.71 -5.84
CA GLN A 157 -18.83 -4.04 -6.36
C GLN A 157 -17.31 -4.24 -6.50
N LEU A 158 -16.61 -3.30 -7.13
CA LEU A 158 -15.16 -3.36 -7.35
C LEU A 158 -14.39 -3.28 -6.03
N GLN A 159 -14.78 -2.39 -5.14
CA GLN A 159 -14.21 -2.26 -3.80
C GLN A 159 -14.34 -3.56 -2.99
N THR A 160 -15.53 -4.18 -3.02
CA THR A 160 -15.77 -5.47 -2.36
C THR A 160 -14.89 -6.57 -2.95
N ALA A 161 -14.73 -6.62 -4.28
CA ALA A 161 -13.88 -7.60 -4.96
C ALA A 161 -12.40 -7.44 -4.58
N ILE A 162 -11.88 -6.21 -4.54
CA ILE A 162 -10.49 -5.94 -4.14
C ILE A 162 -10.28 -6.30 -2.66
N ASN A 163 -11.19 -5.87 -1.76
CA ASN A 163 -11.11 -6.21 -0.34
C ASN A 163 -11.15 -7.73 -0.09
N SER A 164 -11.96 -8.46 -0.84
CA SER A 164 -12.02 -9.92 -0.74
C SER A 164 -10.71 -10.57 -1.19
N ASN A 165 -10.08 -10.05 -2.24
CA ASN A 165 -8.78 -10.52 -2.72
C ASN A 165 -7.68 -10.30 -1.65
N PHE A 166 -7.71 -9.18 -0.92
CA PHE A 166 -6.76 -8.94 0.17
C PHE A 166 -6.92 -9.96 1.32
N LYS A 167 -8.16 -10.31 1.69
CA LYS A 167 -8.46 -11.23 2.80
C LYS A 167 -8.05 -12.68 2.56
N THR A 168 -7.87 -13.08 1.31
CA THR A 168 -7.47 -14.46 0.96
C THR A 168 -5.95 -14.67 0.97
N ARG A 169 -5.16 -13.62 1.23
CA ARG A 169 -3.69 -13.67 1.20
C ARG A 169 -3.12 -14.09 2.56
N GLY A 170 -1.95 -14.73 2.52
CA GLY A 170 -1.15 -14.99 3.71
C GLY A 170 -0.62 -13.69 4.33
N LEU A 171 -0.38 -13.67 5.64
CA LEU A 171 0.16 -12.51 6.33
C LEU A 171 1.68 -12.61 6.45
N ALA A 172 2.37 -11.52 6.10
CA ALA A 172 3.78 -11.32 6.33
C ALA A 172 3.99 -10.29 7.46
N ALA A 173 4.78 -10.67 8.46
CA ALA A 173 5.00 -9.83 9.62
C ALA A 173 6.13 -8.81 9.39
N ILE A 174 5.96 -7.62 9.94
CA ILE A 174 7.01 -6.62 10.10
C ILE A 174 7.74 -6.94 11.40
N VAL A 175 9.07 -6.94 11.35
CA VAL A 175 9.93 -7.19 12.50
C VAL A 175 10.95 -6.08 12.68
N ASP A 176 11.46 -5.88 13.87
CA ASP A 176 12.55 -4.93 14.10
C ASP A 176 13.84 -5.40 13.43
N ASP A 177 14.63 -4.44 12.94
CA ASP A 177 15.93 -4.75 12.37
C ASP A 177 16.84 -5.36 13.47
N PRO A 178 17.35 -6.60 13.28
CA PRO A 178 18.20 -7.26 14.28
C PRO A 178 19.49 -6.48 14.58
N GLU A 179 19.97 -5.68 13.65
CA GLU A 179 21.14 -4.81 13.83
C GLU A 179 20.77 -3.46 14.47
N LYS A 180 19.49 -3.23 14.82
CA LYS A 180 18.99 -2.00 15.44
C LYS A 180 19.41 -0.72 14.71
N LYS A 181 19.51 -0.80 13.38
CA LYS A 181 19.83 0.36 12.53
C LYS A 181 18.74 1.40 12.63
N THR A 182 19.13 2.66 12.39
CA THR A 182 18.21 3.77 12.25
C THR A 182 18.14 4.23 10.80
N ALA A 183 16.96 4.72 10.39
CA ALA A 183 16.74 5.41 9.13
C ALA A 183 16.37 6.86 9.40
N THR A 184 16.72 7.75 8.48
CA THR A 184 16.25 9.13 8.52
C THR A 184 14.94 9.24 7.76
N VAL A 185 13.89 9.71 8.44
CA VAL A 185 12.60 10.04 7.83
C VAL A 185 12.49 11.55 7.71
N PRO A 186 12.59 12.13 6.50
CA PRO A 186 12.34 13.53 6.27
C PRO A 186 10.85 13.83 6.55
N TRP A 187 10.58 14.95 7.21
CA TRP A 187 9.21 15.37 7.52
C TRP A 187 8.81 16.63 6.78
N THR A 188 9.64 17.64 6.85
CA THR A 188 9.55 18.89 6.06
C THR A 188 10.87 19.10 5.31
N PRO A 189 11.00 20.12 4.46
CA PRO A 189 12.28 20.43 3.81
C PRO A 189 13.46 20.64 4.79
N THR A 190 13.17 21.04 6.03
CA THR A 190 14.17 21.39 7.05
C THR A 190 14.17 20.47 8.26
N GLU A 191 13.19 19.56 8.39
CA GLU A 191 13.02 18.69 9.55
C GLU A 191 13.09 17.22 9.14
N SER A 192 13.87 16.45 9.88
CA SER A 192 13.96 14.99 9.72
C SER A 192 14.17 14.31 11.07
N PHE A 193 13.81 13.03 11.15
CA PHE A 193 13.87 12.24 12.37
C PHE A 193 14.62 10.93 12.13
N ALA A 194 15.45 10.53 13.09
CA ALA A 194 16.00 9.20 13.14
C ALA A 194 14.96 8.24 13.76
N VAL A 195 14.66 7.16 13.08
CA VAL A 195 13.72 6.14 13.54
C VAL A 195 14.34 4.75 13.44
N PRO A 196 14.01 3.79 14.33
CA PRO A 196 14.43 2.42 14.17
C PRO A 196 13.95 1.85 12.83
N VAL A 197 14.82 1.13 12.13
CA VAL A 197 14.46 0.43 10.90
C VAL A 197 13.64 -0.79 11.26
N GLN A 198 12.57 -1.02 10.54
CA GLN A 198 11.80 -2.26 10.55
C GLN A 198 12.01 -3.02 9.24
N ARG A 199 11.83 -4.33 9.28
CA ARG A 199 12.03 -5.23 8.14
C ARG A 199 10.78 -6.02 7.83
N LEU A 200 10.56 -6.20 6.55
CA LEU A 200 9.54 -7.07 5.98
C LEU A 200 10.27 -8.06 5.07
N ASP A 201 10.75 -9.17 5.63
CA ASP A 201 11.66 -10.10 4.92
C ASP A 201 10.93 -11.33 4.34
N ASN A 202 9.67 -11.53 4.71
CA ASN A 202 8.91 -12.74 4.37
C ASN A 202 7.71 -12.47 3.47
N LEU A 203 7.79 -11.44 2.63
CA LEU A 203 6.68 -11.13 1.72
C LEU A 203 6.67 -12.10 0.53
N CYS A 204 5.90 -13.17 0.66
CA CYS A 204 5.71 -14.15 -0.41
C CYS A 204 4.80 -13.61 -1.53
N ALA A 205 4.75 -14.30 -2.68
CA ALA A 205 3.96 -13.87 -3.84
C ALA A 205 2.47 -13.68 -3.54
N ASP A 206 1.92 -14.51 -2.63
CA ASP A 206 0.52 -14.43 -2.18
C ASP A 206 0.39 -13.89 -0.77
N CYS A 207 1.40 -13.17 -0.28
CA CYS A 207 1.37 -12.54 1.03
C CYS A 207 1.03 -11.06 0.94
N ILE A 208 0.54 -10.55 2.07
CA ILE A 208 0.32 -9.14 2.33
C ILE A 208 0.88 -8.81 3.72
N SER A 209 1.53 -7.68 3.86
CA SER A 209 1.76 -7.12 5.19
C SER A 209 0.68 -6.11 5.50
N MET A 210 0.16 -6.14 6.71
CA MET A 210 -0.94 -5.28 7.13
C MET A 210 -0.65 -4.74 8.52
N ILE A 211 -0.86 -3.43 8.69
CA ILE A 211 -1.01 -2.79 10.01
C ILE A 211 -2.41 -2.20 10.10
N THR A 212 -3.04 -2.38 11.25
CA THR A 212 -4.37 -1.84 11.54
C THR A 212 -4.27 -0.88 12.72
N PHE A 213 -4.95 0.24 12.65
CA PHE A 213 -4.96 1.24 13.71
C PHE A 213 -6.35 1.81 13.95
N ASP A 214 -6.59 2.28 15.17
CA ASP A 214 -7.83 2.97 15.56
C ASP A 214 -7.72 4.45 15.24
N HIS A 215 -8.60 4.93 14.40
CA HIS A 215 -8.79 6.36 14.13
C HIS A 215 -9.97 6.88 15.02
N ARG A 216 -9.67 7.81 15.90
CA ARG A 216 -10.60 8.34 16.94
C ARG A 216 -10.89 9.82 16.77
#